data_b2993409d8be6294972491df15b5f3a0
#
_entry.id   b2993409d8be6294972491df15b5f3a0
#
_cell.length_a   1.000
_cell.length_b   1.000
_cell.length_c   1.000
_cell.angle_alpha   90.00
_cell.angle_beta   90.00
_cell.angle_gamma   90.00
#
_symmetry.space_group_name_H-M   'P 1'
#
loop_
_entity.id
_entity.type
_entity.pdbx_description
1 polymer ?
#
loop_
_entity_poly.entity_id
_entity_poly.type
_entity_poly.pdbx_seq_one_letter_code
_entity_poly.pdbx_strand_id
1 'polypeptide(L)'
;MPHDLRMDRAKIARAALVGAALALLVTGCSADVTTASPGSAPTGAPQAAASATPGDVTGGGAGDDDARRDDAVRVAIVGDSLTAGGARLLSDGLDANTWMTYARGDGVEWVGGWAKGGSTVQEQAAAVTPVADVDVLVLMSGTNDVRKGIGFAESAASYDAVVATIAPQHVIVAAIPPYDRAPAAAAVYQRALERHVLDRGWTWTDPWGFARDGLVFATGTSPDGIHPTTVGYQRVGESLRETILDVGGTRGDLLQAGPADDVLESGDVRTS
;
A
#
# COMPACT_ATOMS: atom_id res chain seq x y z
N MET A 1 -19.99 6.03 62.26
CA MET A 1 -18.78 5.21 62.46
C MET A 1 -18.11 5.06 61.11
N PRO A 2 -17.04 5.84 60.79
CA PRO A 2 -16.35 5.71 59.50
C PRO A 2 -15.22 4.69 59.64
N HIS A 3 -15.16 3.73 58.71
CA HIS A 3 -14.03 2.82 58.59
C HIS A 3 -13.00 3.38 57.59
N ASP A 4 -11.88 3.72 58.19
CA ASP A 4 -10.63 4.17 57.60
C ASP A 4 -9.96 2.99 56.86
N LEU A 5 -9.78 3.06 55.51
CA LEU A 5 -8.99 2.14 54.73
C LEU A 5 -7.72 2.84 54.27
N ARG A 6 -6.71 2.76 55.13
CA ARG A 6 -5.32 3.09 54.75
C ARG A 6 -4.82 2.15 53.66
N MET A 7 -4.51 2.70 52.50
CA MET A 7 -3.76 2.02 51.46
C MET A 7 -2.27 1.95 51.81
N ASP A 8 -1.80 0.74 51.91
CA ASP A 8 -0.39 0.39 52.18
C ASP A 8 0.47 0.62 50.91
N ARG A 9 1.28 1.66 50.96
CA ARG A 9 2.32 1.95 49.96
C ARG A 9 3.62 1.32 50.44
N ALA A 10 4.00 0.16 49.90
CA ALA A 10 5.40 -0.24 49.77
C ALA A 10 5.53 -1.62 49.15
N LYS A 11 6.06 -1.69 47.92
CA LYS A 11 7.14 -2.61 47.55
C LYS A 11 7.49 -2.44 46.04
N ILE A 12 8.29 -1.41 45.80
CA ILE A 12 9.07 -1.35 44.58
C ILE A 12 10.31 -2.21 44.82
N ALA A 13 10.35 -3.38 44.21
CA ALA A 13 11.57 -4.20 44.17
C ALA A 13 12.31 -3.95 42.85
N ARG A 14 13.49 -3.32 43.00
CA ARG A 14 14.49 -3.20 41.94
C ARG A 14 15.07 -4.57 41.68
N ALA A 15 15.03 -5.04 40.40
CA ALA A 15 15.88 -6.14 39.95
C ALA A 15 16.92 -5.56 38.99
N ALA A 16 18.17 -5.76 39.39
CA ALA A 16 19.37 -5.26 38.73
C ALA A 16 19.78 -6.16 37.53
N LEU A 17 20.49 -5.51 36.60
CA LEU A 17 21.24 -6.05 35.47
C LEU A 17 22.08 -7.29 35.80
N VAL A 18 22.06 -8.26 34.87
CA VAL A 18 23.22 -9.11 34.60
C VAL A 18 23.47 -9.09 33.10
N GLY A 19 24.54 -8.43 32.71
CA GLY A 19 25.10 -8.48 31.38
C GLY A 19 25.86 -9.80 31.17
N ALA A 20 25.64 -10.46 30.06
CA ALA A 20 26.49 -11.52 29.54
C ALA A 20 26.92 -11.13 28.12
N ALA A 21 28.16 -10.71 27.99
CA ALA A 21 28.85 -10.54 26.71
C ALA A 21 29.25 -11.92 26.17
N LEU A 22 28.74 -12.30 25.00
CA LEU A 22 29.20 -13.47 24.27
C LEU A 22 29.99 -13.02 23.04
N ALA A 23 31.31 -13.14 23.12
CA ALA A 23 32.23 -12.95 21.99
C ALA A 23 32.19 -14.21 21.11
N LEU A 24 31.81 -14.07 19.84
CA LEU A 24 31.93 -15.11 18.83
C LEU A 24 33.12 -14.83 17.94
N LEU A 25 34.09 -15.75 18.02
CA LEU A 25 35.27 -15.86 17.17
C LEU A 25 34.85 -16.19 15.73
N VAL A 26 35.27 -15.34 14.81
CA VAL A 26 35.16 -15.59 13.37
C VAL A 26 36.38 -16.39 12.94
N THR A 27 36.18 -17.64 12.56
CA THR A 27 37.19 -18.48 11.91
C THR A 27 37.02 -18.33 10.39
N GLY A 28 38.02 -17.76 9.74
CA GLY A 28 38.07 -17.63 8.30
C GLY A 28 38.33 -18.97 7.62
N CYS A 29 37.61 -19.25 6.54
CA CYS A 29 38.00 -20.23 5.53
C CYS A 29 38.15 -19.51 4.20
N SER A 30 39.42 -19.43 3.77
CA SER A 30 39.79 -19.05 2.40
C SER A 30 39.46 -20.21 1.46
N ALA A 31 38.75 -19.96 0.37
CA ALA A 31 38.59 -20.89 -0.73
C ALA A 31 39.11 -20.26 -2.02
N ASP A 32 39.94 -21.05 -2.70
CA ASP A 32 40.76 -20.74 -3.86
C ASP A 32 39.97 -20.20 -5.06
N VAL A 33 40.60 -19.19 -5.68
CA VAL A 33 40.25 -18.68 -7.01
C VAL A 33 40.84 -19.58 -8.06
N THR A 34 39.99 -20.32 -8.79
CA THR A 34 40.40 -21.02 -10.01
C THR A 34 40.08 -20.15 -11.21
N THR A 35 41.14 -19.63 -11.85
CA THR A 35 41.13 -18.94 -13.13
C THR A 35 40.84 -19.94 -14.27
N ALA A 36 39.80 -19.73 -15.06
CA ALA A 36 39.58 -20.37 -16.34
C ALA A 36 39.71 -19.35 -17.46
N SER A 37 40.60 -19.66 -18.40
CA SER A 37 40.95 -18.91 -19.61
C SER A 37 39.86 -18.93 -20.69
N PRO A 38 39.90 -17.97 -21.67
CA PRO A 38 38.81 -17.71 -22.60
C PRO A 38 38.82 -18.63 -23.82
N GLY A 39 37.68 -19.20 -24.14
CA GLY A 39 37.43 -19.98 -25.35
C GLY A 39 36.80 -19.13 -26.43
N SER A 40 37.34 -19.32 -27.63
CA SER A 40 37.17 -18.68 -28.93
C SER A 40 35.72 -18.49 -29.40
N ALA A 41 35.47 -17.37 -30.06
CA ALA A 41 34.30 -17.05 -30.86
C ALA A 41 34.29 -17.83 -32.19
N PRO A 42 33.12 -18.17 -32.75
CA PRO A 42 33.00 -18.41 -34.17
C PRO A 42 32.41 -17.20 -34.92
N THR A 43 33.17 -16.78 -35.92
CA THR A 43 32.84 -15.84 -36.96
C THR A 43 31.76 -16.43 -37.88
N GLY A 44 30.62 -15.77 -38.01
CA GLY A 44 29.61 -16.05 -39.02
C GLY A 44 29.26 -14.75 -39.75
N ALA A 45 29.54 -14.74 -41.06
CA ALA A 45 29.37 -13.61 -41.96
C ALA A 45 27.89 -13.36 -42.34
N PRO A 46 27.59 -12.21 -42.95
CA PRO A 46 26.23 -11.66 -43.05
C PRO A 46 25.46 -12.23 -44.24
N GLN A 47 24.19 -12.49 -44.05
CA GLN A 47 23.27 -12.81 -45.13
C GLN A 47 22.34 -11.65 -45.44
N ALA A 48 22.22 -11.40 -46.74
CA ALA A 48 21.71 -10.22 -47.40
C ALA A 48 20.25 -9.84 -47.07
N ALA A 49 20.02 -8.55 -47.18
CA ALA A 49 18.75 -7.86 -47.14
C ALA A 49 17.74 -8.36 -48.20
N ALA A 50 16.50 -8.58 -47.74
CA ALA A 50 15.33 -8.56 -48.62
C ALA A 50 14.58 -7.25 -48.33
N SER A 51 14.57 -6.39 -49.36
CA SER A 51 13.79 -5.15 -49.36
C SER A 51 12.30 -5.49 -49.43
N ALA A 52 11.55 -5.19 -48.34
CA ALA A 52 10.11 -5.15 -48.38
C ALA A 52 9.67 -3.70 -48.54
N THR A 53 8.88 -3.43 -49.54
CA THR A 53 8.23 -2.19 -49.92
C THR A 53 7.32 -1.71 -48.78
N PRO A 54 7.26 -0.39 -48.46
CA PRO A 54 6.32 0.12 -47.48
C PRO A 54 4.90 0.05 -48.04
N GLY A 55 4.08 -0.81 -47.45
CA GLY A 55 2.63 -0.75 -47.59
C GLY A 55 2.13 0.37 -46.70
N ASP A 56 1.47 1.31 -47.32
CA ASP A 56 0.71 2.40 -46.70
C ASP A 56 -0.36 1.82 -45.75
N VAL A 57 -0.08 1.82 -44.42
CA VAL A 57 -1.07 1.54 -43.41
C VAL A 57 -1.45 2.90 -42.80
N THR A 58 -2.50 3.46 -43.42
CA THR A 58 -3.19 4.64 -42.91
C THR A 58 -3.47 4.53 -41.40
N GLY A 59 -2.99 5.53 -40.68
CA GLY A 59 -3.09 5.67 -39.25
C GLY A 59 -4.53 5.67 -38.74
N GLY A 60 -4.71 4.95 -37.67
CA GLY A 60 -5.91 4.97 -36.82
C GLY A 60 -5.55 4.25 -35.53
N GLY A 61 -5.19 4.98 -34.48
CA GLY A 61 -5.02 4.38 -33.19
C GLY A 61 -4.16 5.10 -32.16
N ALA A 62 -3.26 6.01 -32.58
CA ALA A 62 -2.37 6.65 -31.60
C ALA A 62 -3.03 7.80 -30.80
N GLY A 63 -4.10 8.39 -31.31
CA GLY A 63 -4.77 9.50 -30.63
C GLY A 63 -5.74 9.07 -29.52
N ASP A 64 -6.42 7.92 -29.70
CA ASP A 64 -7.42 7.46 -28.73
C ASP A 64 -6.78 6.78 -27.50
N ASP A 65 -5.61 6.19 -27.65
CA ASP A 65 -4.89 5.56 -26.54
C ASP A 65 -4.19 6.60 -25.64
N ASP A 66 -3.71 7.71 -26.21
CA ASP A 66 -3.14 8.83 -25.45
C ASP A 66 -4.24 9.59 -24.67
N ALA A 67 -5.38 9.88 -25.31
CA ALA A 67 -6.50 10.53 -24.64
C ALA A 67 -7.06 9.69 -23.46
N ARG A 68 -7.13 8.37 -23.61
CA ARG A 68 -7.56 7.45 -22.52
C ARG A 68 -6.57 7.38 -21.37
N ARG A 69 -5.28 7.61 -21.62
CA ARG A 69 -4.27 7.68 -20.55
C ARG A 69 -4.35 8.97 -19.75
N ASP A 70 -4.70 10.08 -20.41
CA ASP A 70 -4.86 11.36 -19.75
C ASP A 70 -6.07 11.40 -18.80
N ASP A 71 -7.07 10.52 -19.02
CA ASP A 71 -8.29 10.40 -18.20
C ASP A 71 -8.18 9.34 -17.09
N ALA A 72 -7.09 8.57 -17.01
CA ALA A 72 -6.94 7.54 -15.99
C ALA A 72 -6.60 8.13 -14.62
N VAL A 73 -7.25 7.60 -13.55
CA VAL A 73 -6.92 7.92 -12.16
C VAL A 73 -5.52 7.41 -11.83
N ARG A 74 -4.63 8.32 -11.42
CA ARG A 74 -3.22 8.05 -11.11
C ARG A 74 -3.06 7.62 -9.66
N VAL A 75 -2.73 6.35 -9.45
CA VAL A 75 -2.77 5.70 -8.14
C VAL A 75 -1.36 5.39 -7.62
N ALA A 76 -1.04 5.94 -6.45
CA ALA A 76 0.09 5.48 -5.64
C ALA A 76 -0.38 4.47 -4.58
N ILE A 77 0.46 3.47 -4.27
CA ILE A 77 0.13 2.46 -3.27
C ILE A 77 1.23 2.37 -2.20
N VAL A 78 0.82 2.27 -0.93
CA VAL A 78 1.76 2.06 0.18
C VAL A 78 1.24 0.94 1.08
N GLY A 79 2.15 0.04 1.49
CA GLY A 79 1.75 -1.08 2.32
C GLY A 79 2.87 -2.03 2.71
N ASP A 80 2.46 -3.20 3.15
CA ASP A 80 3.33 -4.30 3.55
C ASP A 80 3.33 -5.46 2.54
N SER A 81 3.46 -6.72 2.99
CA SER A 81 3.42 -7.90 2.12
C SER A 81 2.10 -8.08 1.38
N LEU A 82 0.99 -7.55 1.93
CA LEU A 82 -0.33 -7.61 1.28
C LEU A 82 -0.38 -6.71 0.03
N THR A 83 0.46 -5.68 -0.02
CA THR A 83 0.59 -4.77 -1.16
C THR A 83 1.80 -5.12 -2.04
N ALA A 84 2.92 -5.55 -1.46
CA ALA A 84 4.11 -5.98 -2.21
C ALA A 84 3.89 -7.34 -2.92
N GLY A 85 2.92 -8.14 -2.48
CA GLY A 85 2.63 -9.44 -3.05
C GLY A 85 3.72 -10.47 -2.79
N GLY A 86 4.02 -11.29 -3.79
CA GLY A 86 5.14 -12.24 -3.76
C GLY A 86 6.51 -11.59 -3.84
N ALA A 87 6.59 -10.32 -4.25
CA ALA A 87 7.82 -9.54 -4.31
C ALA A 87 8.30 -9.15 -2.89
N ARG A 88 9.61 -8.99 -2.70
CA ARG A 88 10.17 -8.49 -1.43
C ARG A 88 9.93 -7.00 -1.25
N LEU A 89 9.98 -6.26 -2.34
CA LEU A 89 9.72 -4.82 -2.46
C LEU A 89 8.77 -4.59 -3.62
N LEU A 90 7.96 -3.53 -3.54
CA LEU A 90 7.10 -3.10 -4.64
C LEU A 90 7.91 -2.76 -5.91
N SER A 91 9.14 -2.27 -5.73
CA SER A 91 10.09 -2.00 -6.84
C SER A 91 10.49 -3.23 -7.64
N ASP A 92 10.27 -4.44 -7.12
CA ASP A 92 10.51 -5.69 -7.85
C ASP A 92 9.43 -5.96 -8.91
N GLY A 93 8.36 -5.16 -8.93
CA GLY A 93 7.24 -5.22 -9.86
C GLY A 93 5.97 -5.81 -9.26
N LEU A 94 4.90 -5.74 -10.03
CA LEU A 94 3.59 -6.32 -9.67
C LEU A 94 3.53 -7.77 -10.15
N ASP A 95 3.03 -8.66 -9.30
CA ASP A 95 2.81 -10.08 -9.62
C ASP A 95 1.36 -10.53 -9.33
N ALA A 96 1.08 -11.81 -9.45
CA ALA A 96 -0.25 -12.36 -9.23
C ALA A 96 -0.74 -12.28 -7.76
N ASN A 97 0.15 -11.98 -6.81
CA ASN A 97 -0.18 -11.79 -5.40
C ASN A 97 -0.14 -10.32 -4.98
N THR A 98 -0.07 -9.41 -5.95
CA THR A 98 -0.21 -7.96 -5.76
C THR A 98 -1.62 -7.56 -6.19
N TRP A 99 -2.44 -7.07 -5.26
CA TRP A 99 -3.81 -6.67 -5.58
C TRP A 99 -3.88 -5.59 -6.68
N MET A 100 -2.87 -4.71 -6.79
CA MET A 100 -2.79 -3.68 -7.81
C MET A 100 -2.68 -4.25 -9.24
N THR A 101 -2.19 -5.50 -9.41
CA THR A 101 -2.22 -6.22 -10.68
C THR A 101 -3.63 -6.32 -11.26
N TYR A 102 -4.63 -6.44 -10.41
CA TYR A 102 -6.04 -6.59 -10.78
C TYR A 102 -6.83 -5.27 -10.69
N ALA A 103 -6.33 -4.31 -9.93
CA ALA A 103 -6.94 -2.98 -9.83
C ALA A 103 -6.61 -2.09 -11.03
N ARG A 104 -5.37 -2.18 -11.57
CA ARG A 104 -4.93 -1.40 -12.74
C ARG A 104 -5.65 -1.82 -14.03
N GLY A 105 -5.70 -0.92 -15.00
CA GLY A 105 -6.35 -1.16 -16.30
C GLY A 105 -7.21 0.03 -16.68
N ASP A 106 -8.23 -0.16 -17.53
CA ASP A 106 -9.06 0.92 -18.05
C ASP A 106 -9.50 1.91 -16.96
N GLY A 107 -9.03 3.15 -17.00
CA GLY A 107 -9.32 4.21 -16.05
C GLY A 107 -8.50 4.18 -14.74
N VAL A 108 -7.58 3.23 -14.51
CA VAL A 108 -6.70 3.19 -13.33
C VAL A 108 -5.24 2.98 -13.76
N GLU A 109 -4.39 3.95 -13.50
CA GLU A 109 -2.95 3.91 -13.75
C GLU A 109 -2.18 3.79 -12.41
N TRP A 110 -1.35 2.77 -12.28
CA TRP A 110 -0.41 2.68 -11.17
C TRP A 110 0.83 3.53 -11.46
N VAL A 111 1.07 4.56 -10.64
CA VAL A 111 2.18 5.51 -10.85
C VAL A 111 3.34 5.35 -9.87
N GLY A 112 3.23 4.44 -8.89
CA GLY A 112 4.31 4.18 -7.96
C GLY A 112 3.86 3.96 -6.52
N GLY A 113 4.76 4.27 -5.58
CA GLY A 113 4.54 4.11 -4.15
C GLY A 113 5.64 3.28 -3.49
N TRP A 114 5.34 2.73 -2.31
CA TRP A 114 6.28 1.93 -1.55
C TRP A 114 5.59 0.80 -0.80
N ALA A 115 6.07 -0.42 -0.94
CA ALA A 115 5.65 -1.53 -0.10
C ALA A 115 6.81 -2.52 0.11
N LYS A 116 6.84 -3.13 1.30
CA LYS A 116 7.83 -4.13 1.68
C LYS A 116 7.23 -5.18 2.59
N GLY A 117 7.49 -6.44 2.30
CA GLY A 117 7.07 -7.56 3.14
C GLY A 117 7.53 -7.40 4.59
N GLY A 118 6.61 -7.53 5.54
CA GLY A 118 6.89 -7.48 6.98
C GLY A 118 7.08 -6.08 7.57
N SER A 119 6.94 -5.00 6.79
CA SER A 119 7.08 -3.62 7.29
C SER A 119 5.91 -3.19 8.15
N THR A 120 6.20 -2.41 9.19
CA THR A 120 5.22 -1.64 9.96
C THR A 120 4.93 -0.30 9.28
N VAL A 121 3.89 0.39 9.73
CA VAL A 121 3.54 1.72 9.20
C VAL A 121 4.65 2.74 9.47
N GLN A 122 5.35 2.64 10.61
CA GLN A 122 6.51 3.50 10.91
C GLN A 122 7.66 3.28 9.92
N GLU A 123 7.95 2.00 9.57
CA GLU A 123 8.97 1.68 8.56
C GLU A 123 8.57 2.17 7.17
N GLN A 124 7.28 2.13 6.83
CA GLN A 124 6.74 2.67 5.58
C GLN A 124 6.88 4.20 5.53
N ALA A 125 6.47 4.90 6.59
CA ALA A 125 6.58 6.36 6.69
C ALA A 125 8.04 6.85 6.60
N ALA A 126 9.00 6.08 7.13
CA ALA A 126 10.41 6.40 7.06
C ALA A 126 11.05 6.15 5.68
N ALA A 127 10.43 5.32 4.84
CA ALA A 127 11.01 4.85 3.58
C ALA A 127 10.30 5.36 2.32
N VAL A 128 9.03 5.77 2.44
CA VAL A 128 8.27 6.31 1.32
C VAL A 128 8.87 7.63 0.83
N THR A 129 8.87 7.82 -0.48
CA THR A 129 9.33 9.05 -1.14
C THR A 129 8.17 9.68 -1.94
N PRO A 130 8.23 10.98 -2.24
CA PRO A 130 7.22 11.64 -3.06
C PRO A 130 7.03 10.95 -4.40
N VAL A 131 5.78 10.89 -4.85
CA VAL A 131 5.37 10.43 -6.18
C VAL A 131 4.64 11.60 -6.85
N ALA A 132 4.98 11.89 -8.10
CA ALA A 132 4.38 13.02 -8.82
C ALA A 132 2.96 12.71 -9.31
N ASP A 133 2.10 13.73 -9.30
CA ASP A 133 0.78 13.71 -9.91
C ASP A 133 -0.09 12.52 -9.47
N VAL A 134 -0.25 12.36 -8.17
CA VAL A 134 -1.07 11.31 -7.55
C VAL A 134 -2.48 11.82 -7.31
N ASP A 135 -3.46 11.23 -7.97
CA ASP A 135 -4.87 11.51 -7.72
C ASP A 135 -5.33 10.75 -6.47
N VAL A 136 -5.02 9.47 -6.36
CA VAL A 136 -5.43 8.61 -5.26
C VAL A 136 -4.24 7.88 -4.64
N LEU A 137 -4.10 7.97 -3.32
CA LEU A 137 -3.24 7.10 -2.53
C LEU A 137 -4.06 5.97 -1.91
N VAL A 138 -3.66 4.73 -2.11
CA VAL A 138 -4.22 3.58 -1.38
C VAL A 138 -3.22 3.08 -0.35
N LEU A 139 -3.63 3.12 0.93
CA LEU A 139 -2.89 2.58 2.07
C LEU A 139 -3.52 1.26 2.52
N MET A 140 -2.74 0.17 2.52
CA MET A 140 -3.13 -1.13 3.09
C MET A 140 -2.04 -1.60 4.04
N SER A 141 -2.17 -1.27 5.33
CA SER A 141 -1.12 -1.41 6.33
C SER A 141 -1.69 -1.67 7.72
N GLY A 142 -0.86 -2.22 8.63
CA GLY A 142 -1.20 -2.42 10.03
C GLY A 142 -1.13 -3.87 10.49
N THR A 143 -1.18 -4.86 9.61
CA THR A 143 -1.07 -6.28 9.98
C THR A 143 0.24 -6.57 10.72
N ASN A 144 1.36 -5.98 10.29
CA ASN A 144 2.65 -6.16 10.94
C ASN A 144 2.78 -5.39 12.25
N ASP A 145 2.08 -4.29 12.41
CA ASP A 145 1.96 -3.57 13.68
C ASP A 145 1.29 -4.47 14.72
N VAL A 146 0.13 -5.04 14.37
CA VAL A 146 -0.55 -6.05 15.21
C VAL A 146 0.37 -7.22 15.54
N ARG A 147 1.08 -7.77 14.54
CA ARG A 147 2.02 -8.88 14.72
C ARG A 147 3.16 -8.57 15.69
N LYS A 148 3.64 -7.33 15.68
CA LYS A 148 4.72 -6.85 16.55
C LYS A 148 4.21 -6.31 17.89
N GLY A 149 2.89 -6.33 18.14
CA GLY A 149 2.27 -5.84 19.37
C GLY A 149 2.22 -4.31 19.46
N ILE A 150 2.36 -3.61 18.33
CA ILE A 150 2.27 -2.16 18.23
C ILE A 150 0.79 -1.78 18.16
N GLY A 151 0.34 -0.95 19.10
CA GLY A 151 -1.03 -0.44 19.12
C GLY A 151 -1.26 0.65 18.08
N PHE A 152 -2.51 0.81 17.62
CA PHE A 152 -2.82 1.84 16.62
C PHE A 152 -2.38 3.26 17.03
N ALA A 153 -2.52 3.61 18.31
CA ALA A 153 -2.12 4.94 18.82
C ALA A 153 -0.63 5.25 18.56
N GLU A 154 0.23 4.22 18.50
CA GLU A 154 1.65 4.37 18.20
C GLU A 154 1.91 4.52 16.68
N SER A 155 1.01 3.97 15.85
CA SER A 155 1.12 4.00 14.38
C SER A 155 0.42 5.19 13.74
N ALA A 156 -0.52 5.84 14.42
CA ALA A 156 -1.42 6.86 13.87
C ALA A 156 -0.67 7.99 13.14
N ALA A 157 0.35 8.56 13.78
CA ALA A 157 1.14 9.64 13.18
C ALA A 157 1.90 9.21 11.92
N SER A 158 2.20 7.90 11.77
CA SER A 158 2.88 7.36 10.60
C SER A 158 1.97 7.26 9.38
N TYR A 159 0.68 6.99 9.56
CA TYR A 159 -0.31 7.12 8.48
C TYR A 159 -0.35 8.56 7.95
N ASP A 160 -0.43 9.54 8.86
CA ASP A 160 -0.42 10.95 8.49
C ASP A 160 0.86 11.35 7.74
N ALA A 161 2.01 10.85 8.18
CA ALA A 161 3.30 11.12 7.55
C ALA A 161 3.40 10.53 6.14
N VAL A 162 2.88 9.32 5.89
CA VAL A 162 2.80 8.73 4.55
C VAL A 162 1.96 9.60 3.63
N VAL A 163 0.76 10.00 4.09
CA VAL A 163 -0.14 10.87 3.31
C VAL A 163 0.52 12.21 3.01
N ALA A 164 1.16 12.83 4.00
CA ALA A 164 1.88 14.09 3.81
C ALA A 164 3.04 13.99 2.81
N THR A 165 3.74 12.85 2.76
CA THR A 165 4.86 12.61 1.84
C THR A 165 4.38 12.44 0.39
N ILE A 166 3.33 11.66 0.17
CA ILE A 166 2.75 11.41 -1.17
C ILE A 166 1.95 12.63 -1.64
N ALA A 167 1.27 13.34 -0.74
CA ALA A 167 0.42 14.49 -1.00
C ALA A 167 -0.62 14.28 -2.13
N PRO A 168 -1.45 13.20 -2.07
CA PRO A 168 -2.44 12.88 -3.10
C PRO A 168 -3.65 13.83 -3.00
N GLN A 169 -4.50 13.84 -4.03
CA GLN A 169 -5.80 14.54 -3.98
C GLN A 169 -6.80 13.79 -3.07
N HIS A 170 -6.80 12.47 -3.12
CA HIS A 170 -7.67 11.60 -2.33
C HIS A 170 -6.87 10.50 -1.64
N VAL A 171 -7.36 10.08 -0.47
CA VAL A 171 -6.77 9.00 0.32
C VAL A 171 -7.80 7.91 0.55
N ILE A 172 -7.46 6.69 0.18
CA ILE A 172 -8.19 5.48 0.51
C ILE A 172 -7.33 4.68 1.50
N VAL A 173 -7.91 4.30 2.63
CA VAL A 173 -7.29 3.37 3.57
C VAL A 173 -8.12 2.09 3.59
N ALA A 174 -7.48 0.99 3.22
CA ALA A 174 -8.11 -0.31 3.27
C ALA A 174 -7.98 -0.94 4.65
N ALA A 175 -9.04 -1.63 5.08
CA ALA A 175 -9.01 -2.49 6.26
C ALA A 175 -7.84 -3.48 6.19
N ILE A 176 -7.28 -3.86 7.33
CA ILE A 176 -6.39 -5.01 7.39
C ILE A 176 -7.21 -6.30 7.22
N PRO A 177 -6.63 -7.36 6.63
CA PRO A 177 -7.31 -8.66 6.53
C PRO A 177 -7.60 -9.24 7.93
N PRO A 178 -8.38 -10.33 8.00
CA PRO A 178 -8.35 -11.18 9.16
C PRO A 178 -6.92 -11.57 9.52
N TYR A 179 -6.64 -11.74 10.81
CA TYR A 179 -5.30 -12.15 11.25
C TYR A 179 -5.43 -13.28 12.28
N ASP A 180 -5.31 -14.53 11.82
CA ASP A 180 -5.65 -15.72 12.61
C ASP A 180 -4.80 -15.90 13.85
N ARG A 181 -3.58 -15.32 13.86
CA ARG A 181 -2.65 -15.43 15.00
C ARG A 181 -3.00 -14.52 16.17
N ALA A 182 -3.74 -13.42 15.92
CA ALA A 182 -4.19 -12.48 16.94
C ALA A 182 -5.49 -11.76 16.53
N PRO A 183 -6.60 -12.49 16.31
CA PRO A 183 -7.81 -11.94 15.70
C PRO A 183 -8.46 -10.82 16.52
N ALA A 184 -8.45 -10.92 17.85
CA ALA A 184 -8.98 -9.87 18.72
C ALA A 184 -8.13 -8.59 18.66
N ALA A 185 -6.80 -8.70 18.61
CA ALA A 185 -5.91 -7.56 18.50
C ALA A 185 -6.06 -6.87 17.14
N ALA A 186 -6.18 -7.64 16.06
CA ALA A 186 -6.44 -7.12 14.72
C ALA A 186 -7.76 -6.34 14.67
N ALA A 187 -8.82 -6.88 15.26
CA ALA A 187 -10.11 -6.20 15.32
C ALA A 187 -10.08 -4.89 16.15
N VAL A 188 -9.28 -4.85 17.22
CA VAL A 188 -9.08 -3.60 18.00
C VAL A 188 -8.33 -2.56 17.18
N TYR A 189 -7.23 -2.97 16.54
CA TYR A 189 -6.43 -2.09 15.67
C TYR A 189 -7.26 -1.53 14.52
N GLN A 190 -8.00 -2.39 13.81
CA GLN A 190 -8.83 -2.00 12.68
C GLN A 190 -9.89 -0.97 13.05
N ARG A 191 -10.61 -1.16 14.17
CA ARG A 191 -11.62 -0.17 14.63
C ARG A 191 -11.00 1.19 14.97
N ALA A 192 -9.77 1.21 15.48
CA ALA A 192 -9.06 2.46 15.77
C ALA A 192 -8.57 3.12 14.49
N LEU A 193 -8.07 2.34 13.52
CA LEU A 193 -7.69 2.80 12.19
C LEU A 193 -8.88 3.40 11.44
N GLU A 194 -10.02 2.70 11.40
CA GLU A 194 -11.24 3.18 10.75
C GLU A 194 -11.68 4.56 11.29
N ARG A 195 -11.73 4.71 12.61
CA ARG A 195 -12.05 6.02 13.22
C ARG A 195 -11.07 7.11 12.80
N HIS A 196 -9.77 6.82 12.83
CA HIS A 196 -8.73 7.75 12.41
C HIS A 196 -8.90 8.21 10.96
N VAL A 197 -9.24 7.28 10.06
CA VAL A 197 -9.50 7.54 8.64
C VAL A 197 -10.70 8.47 8.48
N LEU A 198 -11.80 8.16 9.15
CA LEU A 198 -13.02 8.97 9.09
C LEU A 198 -12.82 10.37 9.71
N ASP A 199 -12.09 10.48 10.83
CA ASP A 199 -11.78 11.75 11.49
C ASP A 199 -10.93 12.69 10.59
N ARG A 200 -10.23 12.16 9.59
CA ARG A 200 -9.45 12.93 8.62
C ARG A 200 -10.20 13.22 7.31
N GLY A 201 -11.41 12.74 7.19
CA GLY A 201 -12.18 12.84 5.95
C GLY A 201 -11.61 11.96 4.82
N TRP A 202 -10.82 10.94 5.14
CA TRP A 202 -10.34 9.97 4.17
C TRP A 202 -11.37 8.89 3.90
N THR A 203 -11.23 8.19 2.80
CA THR A 203 -12.13 7.08 2.44
C THR A 203 -11.68 5.79 3.13
N TRP A 204 -12.59 5.18 3.88
CA TRP A 204 -12.43 3.84 4.43
C TRP A 204 -13.06 2.80 3.50
N THR A 205 -12.37 1.66 3.28
CA THR A 205 -12.92 0.52 2.55
C THR A 205 -12.50 -0.80 3.20
N ASP A 206 -13.38 -1.80 3.18
CA ASP A 206 -13.07 -3.16 3.64
C ASP A 206 -13.23 -4.16 2.48
N PRO A 207 -12.15 -4.45 1.73
CA PRO A 207 -12.20 -5.39 0.61
C PRO A 207 -12.18 -6.86 1.04
N TRP A 208 -12.24 -7.16 2.35
CA TRP A 208 -12.04 -8.50 2.90
C TRP A 208 -13.31 -9.25 3.23
N GLY A 209 -14.51 -8.75 2.88
CA GLY A 209 -15.77 -9.36 3.22
C GLY A 209 -15.86 -10.84 2.81
N PHE A 210 -15.33 -11.21 1.64
CA PHE A 210 -15.32 -12.59 1.14
C PHE A 210 -14.41 -13.53 1.94
N ALA A 211 -13.42 -12.98 2.65
CA ALA A 211 -12.39 -13.73 3.35
C ALA A 211 -12.64 -13.85 4.85
N ARG A 212 -13.71 -13.24 5.39
CA ARG A 212 -13.99 -13.21 6.82
C ARG A 212 -14.94 -14.33 7.24
N ASP A 213 -14.56 -15.05 8.30
CA ASP A 213 -15.44 -15.85 9.14
C ASP A 213 -15.29 -15.33 10.59
N GLY A 214 -16.16 -14.40 10.99
CA GLY A 214 -15.99 -13.62 12.20
C GLY A 214 -14.71 -12.78 12.17
N LEU A 215 -13.74 -13.13 13.02
CA LEU A 215 -12.47 -12.40 13.14
C LEU A 215 -11.29 -13.12 12.46
N VAL A 216 -11.49 -14.29 11.89
CA VAL A 216 -10.48 -15.11 11.23
C VAL A 216 -10.73 -15.25 9.74
N PHE A 217 -9.76 -15.79 9.02
CA PHE A 217 -9.96 -16.12 7.61
C PHE A 217 -10.98 -17.26 7.45
N ALA A 218 -11.91 -17.10 6.52
CA ALA A 218 -12.80 -18.16 6.09
C ALA A 218 -11.98 -19.31 5.48
N THR A 219 -12.46 -20.54 5.68
CA THR A 219 -11.77 -21.74 5.20
C THR A 219 -11.45 -21.66 3.70
N GLY A 220 -10.19 -21.90 3.36
CA GLY A 220 -9.69 -21.90 1.97
C GLY A 220 -9.38 -20.53 1.36
N THR A 221 -9.57 -19.43 2.11
CA THR A 221 -9.27 -18.07 1.61
C THR A 221 -7.86 -17.59 1.95
N SER A 222 -7.19 -18.25 2.90
CA SER A 222 -5.78 -17.98 3.26
C SER A 222 -5.02 -19.29 3.48
N PRO A 223 -3.77 -19.43 3.00
CA PRO A 223 -2.94 -20.59 3.25
C PRO A 223 -2.20 -20.54 4.60
N ASP A 224 -2.06 -19.36 5.22
CA ASP A 224 -1.21 -19.14 6.41
C ASP A 224 -1.88 -18.30 7.52
N GLY A 225 -3.14 -17.90 7.33
CA GLY A 225 -3.89 -17.04 8.24
C GLY A 225 -3.43 -15.58 8.29
N ILE A 226 -2.70 -15.14 7.25
CA ILE A 226 -2.17 -13.77 7.09
C ILE A 226 -2.43 -13.24 5.68
N HIS A 227 -2.03 -14.04 4.67
CA HIS A 227 -2.09 -13.67 3.27
C HIS A 227 -3.26 -14.38 2.58
N PRO A 228 -4.00 -13.72 1.71
CA PRO A 228 -5.03 -14.36 0.93
C PRO A 228 -4.41 -15.29 -0.13
N THR A 229 -5.21 -16.17 -0.70
CA THR A 229 -4.85 -16.88 -1.93
C THR A 229 -4.71 -15.91 -3.11
N THR A 230 -4.13 -16.34 -4.23
CA THR A 230 -4.06 -15.53 -5.46
C THR A 230 -5.45 -15.06 -5.92
N VAL A 231 -6.47 -15.93 -5.83
CA VAL A 231 -7.87 -15.55 -6.09
C VAL A 231 -8.37 -14.49 -5.09
N GLY A 232 -7.89 -14.55 -3.86
CA GLY A 232 -8.17 -13.53 -2.85
C GLY A 232 -7.57 -12.17 -3.22
N TYR A 233 -6.31 -12.12 -3.68
CA TYR A 233 -5.68 -10.90 -4.19
C TYR A 233 -6.45 -10.30 -5.38
N GLN A 234 -6.95 -11.15 -6.28
CA GLN A 234 -7.80 -10.71 -7.39
C GLN A 234 -9.06 -10.00 -6.86
N ARG A 235 -9.80 -10.62 -5.94
CA ARG A 235 -11.01 -10.04 -5.37
C ARG A 235 -10.76 -8.73 -4.63
N VAL A 236 -9.65 -8.64 -3.91
CA VAL A 236 -9.22 -7.40 -3.25
C VAL A 236 -8.93 -6.31 -4.29
N GLY A 237 -8.23 -6.65 -5.36
CA GLY A 237 -7.92 -5.71 -6.44
C GLY A 237 -9.18 -5.21 -7.16
N GLU A 238 -10.11 -6.11 -7.47
CA GLU A 238 -11.41 -5.75 -8.08
C GLU A 238 -12.21 -4.80 -7.18
N SER A 239 -12.32 -5.10 -5.88
CA SER A 239 -13.02 -4.24 -4.91
C SER A 239 -12.35 -2.87 -4.73
N LEU A 240 -11.01 -2.84 -4.66
CA LEU A 240 -10.27 -1.58 -4.55
C LEU A 240 -10.36 -0.75 -5.83
N ARG A 241 -10.41 -1.39 -7.01
CA ARG A 241 -10.64 -0.70 -8.28
C ARG A 241 -11.95 0.08 -8.27
N GLU A 242 -13.04 -0.54 -7.82
CA GLU A 242 -14.35 0.12 -7.69
C GLU A 242 -14.22 1.36 -6.80
N THR A 243 -13.62 1.22 -5.61
CA THR A 243 -13.42 2.35 -4.69
C THR A 243 -12.52 3.45 -5.28
N ILE A 244 -11.46 3.08 -6.02
CA ILE A 244 -10.54 4.03 -6.67
C ILE A 244 -11.29 4.86 -7.72
N LEU A 245 -12.10 4.23 -8.56
CA LEU A 245 -12.86 4.91 -9.60
C LEU A 245 -13.96 5.81 -9.01
N ASP A 246 -14.62 5.36 -7.94
CA ASP A 246 -15.65 6.15 -7.25
C ASP A 246 -15.08 7.42 -6.61
N VAL A 247 -13.87 7.32 -6.03
CA VAL A 247 -13.22 8.43 -5.30
C VAL A 247 -12.45 9.35 -6.24
N GLY A 248 -11.72 8.77 -7.22
CA GLY A 248 -10.87 9.52 -8.15
C GLY A 248 -11.67 10.19 -9.26
N GLY A 249 -12.87 9.70 -9.54
CA GLY A 249 -13.63 10.12 -10.72
C GLY A 249 -12.90 9.78 -12.02
N THR A 250 -13.39 10.26 -13.17
CA THR A 250 -12.54 10.40 -14.33
C THR A 250 -11.76 11.72 -14.19
N ARG A 251 -10.48 11.74 -14.54
CA ARG A 251 -9.63 12.96 -14.46
C ARG A 251 -10.29 14.17 -15.15
N GLY A 252 -11.10 13.92 -16.18
CA GLY A 252 -11.92 14.93 -16.84
C GLY A 252 -12.94 15.59 -15.91
N ASP A 253 -13.58 14.83 -15.02
CA ASP A 253 -14.56 15.35 -14.07
C ASP A 253 -13.89 16.20 -12.98
N LEU A 254 -12.71 15.79 -12.53
CA LEU A 254 -11.93 16.54 -11.51
C LEU A 254 -11.41 17.87 -12.04
N LEU A 255 -11.05 17.96 -13.32
CA LEU A 255 -10.62 19.21 -13.96
C LEU A 255 -11.79 20.16 -14.26
N GLN A 256 -13.02 19.65 -14.36
CA GLN A 256 -14.24 20.45 -14.56
C GLN A 256 -14.84 20.98 -13.24
N ALA A 257 -14.53 20.37 -12.11
CA ALA A 257 -14.85 20.89 -10.78
C ALA A 257 -13.89 22.05 -10.44
N GLY A 258 -13.99 23.17 -11.19
CA GLY A 258 -13.31 24.42 -10.85
C GLY A 258 -13.71 24.90 -9.45
N PRO A 259 -12.95 25.84 -8.83
CA PRO A 259 -13.29 26.37 -7.53
C PRO A 259 -14.74 26.88 -7.57
N ALA A 260 -15.55 26.45 -6.61
CA ALA A 260 -16.92 26.90 -6.47
C ALA A 260 -16.89 28.45 -6.41
N ASP A 261 -17.41 29.10 -7.45
CA ASP A 261 -17.59 30.53 -7.46
C ASP A 261 -18.52 30.88 -6.29
N ASP A 262 -17.93 31.48 -5.27
CA ASP A 262 -18.62 32.06 -4.13
C ASP A 262 -19.45 33.23 -4.65
N VAL A 263 -20.68 32.92 -5.10
CA VAL A 263 -21.66 33.94 -5.50
C VAL A 263 -22.09 34.65 -4.24
N LEU A 264 -21.35 35.70 -3.86
CA LEU A 264 -21.81 36.70 -2.94
C LEU A 264 -23.04 37.41 -3.57
N GLU A 265 -24.21 36.92 -3.22
CA GLU A 265 -25.44 37.67 -3.43
C GLU A 265 -25.34 39.00 -2.65
N SER A 266 -25.02 40.05 -3.39
CA SER A 266 -25.14 41.41 -2.89
C SER A 266 -26.62 41.71 -2.70
N GLY A 267 -27.11 41.55 -1.48
CA GLY A 267 -28.45 41.96 -1.06
C GLY A 267 -28.61 43.47 -1.19
N ASP A 268 -29.42 43.84 -2.15
CA ASP A 268 -29.88 45.25 -2.40
C ASP A 268 -30.81 45.65 -1.26
N VAL A 269 -30.28 46.42 -0.30
CA VAL A 269 -31.09 47.09 0.75
C VAL A 269 -31.75 48.29 0.15
N ARG A 270 -32.99 48.18 -0.29
CA ARG A 270 -33.87 49.36 -0.56
C ARG A 270 -34.45 49.89 0.74
N THR A 271 -33.95 51.04 1.15
CA THR A 271 -34.61 51.91 2.13
C THR A 271 -35.77 52.63 1.47
N SER A 272 -36.94 52.54 2.12
CA SER A 272 -38.08 53.50 1.98
C SER A 272 -38.63 53.79 3.35
#